data_5c079d781c2fd1cc4165b7f836cbfd33
#
_entry.id   5c079d781c2fd1cc4165b7f836cbfd33
#
_cell.length_a   1.000
_cell.length_b   1.000
_cell.length_c   1.000
_cell.angle_alpha   90.00
_cell.angle_beta   90.00
_cell.angle_gamma   90.00
#
_symmetry.space_group_name_H-M   'P 1'
#
loop_
_entity.id
_entity.type
_entity.pdbx_description
1 polymer ?
#
loop_
_entity_poly.entity_id
_entity_poly.type
_entity_poly.pdbx_seq_one_letter_code
_entity_poly.pdbx_strand_id
1 'polypeptide(L)'
;MVAKNVDNPWLIGYFVGNEPAWINDEVRLCQIILDGPDRPIKAALKKYLESNADTDENRVAFIYDAFDKFLETVDKVYKKYDPHHLNLGMRFANPDTITETLLSICGKHFDVFSFNAYMLAPDKDMLDRAYACTGKPMIVGEYHFGTVDRGLAQALWQTDSEKDRADCYRYYTENAYAHPAFIGSGYFQWSDQDITGRFDGENYNCGLVDVTDRPYKAMVDAMIATAECLYDVHC
;
A
#
# COMPACT_ATOMS: atom_id res chain seq x y z
N MET A 1 14.19 11.62 11.03
CA MET A 1 14.18 11.61 9.52
C MET A 1 13.33 12.77 9.01
N VAL A 2 12.07 12.86 9.38
CA VAL A 2 11.10 13.89 8.95
C VAL A 2 11.66 15.30 9.05
N ALA A 3 12.07 15.77 10.24
CA ALA A 3 12.59 17.11 10.48
C ALA A 3 13.81 17.54 9.62
N LYS A 4 14.49 16.59 8.95
CA LYS A 4 15.60 16.90 8.06
C LYS A 4 15.17 17.29 6.64
N ASN A 5 13.93 17.01 6.29
CA ASN A 5 13.40 17.17 4.94
C ASN A 5 12.26 18.20 4.88
N VAL A 6 11.96 18.89 6.00
CA VAL A 6 10.82 19.82 6.12
C VAL A 6 10.81 20.93 5.07
N ASP A 7 11.98 21.34 4.61
CA ASP A 7 12.14 22.38 3.59
C ASP A 7 12.42 21.82 2.18
N ASN A 8 12.27 20.51 1.96
CA ASN A 8 12.53 19.90 0.66
C ASN A 8 11.34 20.05 -0.30
N PRO A 9 11.37 20.96 -1.30
CA PRO A 9 10.23 21.20 -2.18
C PRO A 9 9.94 20.06 -3.17
N TRP A 10 10.82 19.05 -3.25
CA TRP A 10 10.67 17.89 -4.12
C TRP A 10 10.08 16.67 -3.41
N LEU A 11 9.82 16.78 -2.11
CA LEU A 11 9.21 15.70 -1.33
C LEU A 11 7.69 15.94 -1.25
N ILE A 12 6.90 15.00 -1.70
CA ILE A 12 5.44 15.05 -1.62
C ILE A 12 4.97 14.75 -0.18
N GLY A 13 5.55 13.72 0.43
CA GLY A 13 5.11 13.24 1.74
C GLY A 13 5.81 11.95 2.16
N TYR A 14 5.27 11.32 3.19
CA TYR A 14 5.84 10.11 3.79
C TYR A 14 4.79 9.01 3.93
N PHE A 15 5.16 7.80 3.59
CA PHE A 15 4.44 6.61 4.05
C PHE A 15 4.82 6.33 5.50
N VAL A 16 3.83 6.12 6.35
CA VAL A 16 4.03 5.87 7.79
C VAL A 16 4.12 4.39 8.13
N GLY A 17 3.90 3.52 7.16
CA GLY A 17 4.00 2.07 7.29
C GLY A 17 3.81 1.35 5.97
N ASN A 18 3.98 0.03 6.01
CA ASN A 18 3.76 -0.86 4.87
C ASN A 18 3.12 -2.16 5.34
N GLU A 19 2.03 -2.54 4.71
CA GLU A 19 1.35 -3.84 4.81
C GLU A 19 1.22 -4.35 6.25
N PRO A 20 0.45 -3.67 7.12
CA PRO A 20 0.28 -4.13 8.48
C PRO A 20 -0.35 -5.53 8.49
N ALA A 21 0.41 -6.51 9.02
CA ALA A 21 0.10 -7.94 8.91
C ALA A 21 -1.11 -8.39 9.75
N TRP A 22 -1.71 -7.51 10.53
CA TRP A 22 -2.84 -7.86 11.41
C TRP A 22 -4.21 -7.62 10.77
N ILE A 23 -4.26 -7.01 9.60
CA ILE A 23 -5.52 -6.77 8.88
C ILE A 23 -6.20 -8.12 8.59
N ASN A 24 -7.48 -8.23 8.94
CA ASN A 24 -8.28 -9.46 8.90
C ASN A 24 -7.80 -10.58 9.85
N ASP A 25 -6.92 -10.25 10.80
CA ASP A 25 -6.41 -11.19 11.82
C ASP A 25 -6.50 -10.57 13.24
N GLU A 26 -7.40 -9.61 13.42
CA GLU A 26 -7.56 -8.78 14.63
C GLU A 26 -7.85 -9.65 15.88
N VAL A 27 -8.68 -10.65 15.72
CA VAL A 27 -9.04 -11.58 16.82
C VAL A 27 -7.80 -12.35 17.25
N ARG A 28 -7.01 -12.87 16.32
CA ARG A 28 -5.76 -13.55 16.61
C ARG A 28 -4.72 -12.59 17.20
N LEU A 29 -4.66 -11.34 16.72
CA LEU A 29 -3.78 -10.33 17.32
C LEU A 29 -4.13 -10.10 18.80
N CYS A 30 -5.41 -10.03 19.15
CA CYS A 30 -5.83 -9.96 20.56
C CYS A 30 -5.34 -11.18 21.38
N GLN A 31 -5.41 -12.39 20.80
CA GLN A 31 -4.91 -13.58 21.47
C GLN A 31 -3.38 -13.51 21.67
N ILE A 32 -2.64 -13.09 20.66
CA ILE A 32 -1.18 -12.88 20.74
C ILE A 32 -0.83 -11.86 21.84
N ILE A 33 -1.61 -10.78 21.96
CA ILE A 33 -1.44 -9.77 23.02
C ILE A 33 -1.69 -10.39 24.41
N LEU A 34 -2.75 -11.19 24.55
CA LEU A 34 -3.10 -11.83 25.81
C LEU A 34 -2.07 -12.88 26.26
N ASP A 35 -1.52 -13.65 25.33
CA ASP A 35 -0.51 -14.67 25.59
C ASP A 35 0.90 -14.10 25.73
N GLY A 36 1.12 -12.90 25.20
CA GLY A 36 2.41 -12.22 25.19
C GLY A 36 2.85 -11.68 26.55
N PRO A 37 4.00 -11.02 26.60
CA PRO A 37 4.54 -10.43 27.83
C PRO A 37 3.64 -9.30 28.39
N ASP A 38 3.80 -8.98 29.66
CA ASP A 38 3.08 -7.89 30.29
C ASP A 38 3.54 -6.54 29.73
N ARG A 39 2.66 -5.96 28.91
CA ARG A 39 2.84 -4.65 28.26
C ARG A 39 1.57 -3.81 28.43
N PRO A 40 1.64 -2.47 28.29
CA PRO A 40 0.48 -1.58 28.44
C PRO A 40 -0.72 -2.01 27.58
N ILE A 41 -0.51 -2.47 26.35
CA ILE A 41 -1.59 -2.90 25.46
C ILE A 41 -2.33 -4.14 26.02
N LYS A 42 -1.62 -5.09 26.65
CA LYS A 42 -2.23 -6.26 27.28
C LYS A 42 -3.11 -5.85 28.48
N ALA A 43 -2.63 -4.92 29.29
CA ALA A 43 -3.42 -4.41 30.42
C ALA A 43 -4.66 -3.66 29.92
N ALA A 44 -4.53 -2.86 28.85
CA ALA A 44 -5.64 -2.16 28.22
C ALA A 44 -6.68 -3.13 27.64
N LEU A 45 -6.24 -4.18 26.93
CA LEU A 45 -7.14 -5.20 26.36
C LEU A 45 -7.89 -5.95 27.46
N LYS A 46 -7.20 -6.40 28.53
CA LYS A 46 -7.85 -7.06 29.66
C LYS A 46 -8.95 -6.19 30.28
N LYS A 47 -8.61 -4.93 30.58
CA LYS A 47 -9.58 -3.97 31.14
C LYS A 47 -10.76 -3.72 30.18
N TYR A 48 -10.53 -3.67 28.89
CA TYR A 48 -11.59 -3.52 27.91
C TYR A 48 -12.54 -4.72 27.91
N LEU A 49 -12.01 -5.95 27.92
CA LEU A 49 -12.79 -7.18 27.92
C LEU A 49 -13.50 -7.46 29.28
N GLU A 50 -13.04 -6.89 30.41
CA GLU A 50 -13.77 -6.91 31.68
C GLU A 50 -15.08 -6.11 31.59
N SER A 51 -15.10 -5.05 30.79
CA SER A 51 -16.27 -4.15 30.62
C SER A 51 -17.14 -4.51 29.42
N ASN A 52 -16.57 -5.20 28.43
CA ASN A 52 -17.21 -5.62 27.20
C ASN A 52 -16.97 -7.12 27.03
N ALA A 53 -17.97 -7.95 26.98
CA ALA A 53 -17.81 -9.39 26.87
C ALA A 53 -16.70 -9.79 25.86
N ASP A 54 -15.96 -10.88 26.14
CA ASP A 54 -14.92 -11.38 25.25
C ASP A 54 -15.55 -12.09 24.06
N THR A 55 -15.82 -11.32 23.01
CA THR A 55 -16.34 -11.77 21.72
C THR A 55 -15.42 -11.31 20.60
N ASP A 56 -15.52 -11.94 19.44
CA ASP A 56 -14.71 -11.57 18.26
C ASP A 56 -14.97 -10.12 17.84
N GLU A 57 -16.22 -9.65 17.89
CA GLU A 57 -16.60 -8.28 17.56
C GLU A 57 -15.93 -7.26 18.50
N ASN A 58 -15.91 -7.54 19.80
CA ASN A 58 -15.27 -6.67 20.79
C ASN A 58 -13.75 -6.70 20.67
N ARG A 59 -13.15 -7.83 20.30
CA ARG A 59 -11.72 -7.92 19.99
C ARG A 59 -11.36 -7.08 18.78
N VAL A 60 -12.13 -7.17 17.69
CA VAL A 60 -11.94 -6.32 16.49
C VAL A 60 -12.08 -4.84 16.84
N ALA A 61 -13.15 -4.48 17.57
CA ALA A 61 -13.38 -3.09 17.99
C ALA A 61 -12.22 -2.54 18.84
N PHE A 62 -11.66 -3.33 19.74
CA PHE A 62 -10.49 -2.92 20.52
C PHE A 62 -9.26 -2.65 19.64
N ILE A 63 -8.99 -3.49 18.64
CA ILE A 63 -7.85 -3.29 17.74
C ILE A 63 -8.05 -2.02 16.90
N TYR A 64 -9.26 -1.77 16.39
CA TYR A 64 -9.55 -0.55 15.62
C TYR A 64 -9.42 0.72 16.48
N ASP A 65 -9.91 0.70 17.71
CA ASP A 65 -9.72 1.80 18.67
C ASP A 65 -8.24 2.06 18.98
N ALA A 66 -7.47 0.99 19.17
CA ALA A 66 -6.03 1.10 19.40
C ALA A 66 -5.30 1.66 18.18
N PHE A 67 -5.71 1.25 16.98
CA PHE A 67 -5.15 1.75 15.73
C PHE A 67 -5.51 3.21 15.48
N ASP A 68 -6.76 3.63 15.73
CA ASP A 68 -7.18 5.04 15.64
C ASP A 68 -6.31 5.93 16.53
N LYS A 69 -6.07 5.53 17.78
CA LYS A 69 -5.16 6.24 18.73
C LYS A 69 -3.69 6.23 18.28
N PHE A 70 -3.24 5.14 17.68
CA PHE A 70 -1.90 5.06 17.11
C PHE A 70 -1.75 6.07 15.98
N LEU A 71 -2.69 6.10 15.04
CA LEU A 71 -2.66 7.04 13.91
C LEU A 71 -2.79 8.49 14.36
N GLU A 72 -3.65 8.78 15.34
CA GLU A 72 -3.74 10.13 15.94
C GLU A 72 -2.39 10.57 16.51
N THR A 73 -1.69 9.66 17.19
CA THR A 73 -0.37 9.96 17.77
C THR A 73 0.67 10.20 16.67
N VAL A 74 0.68 9.36 15.63
CA VAL A 74 1.59 9.48 14.49
C VAL A 74 1.35 10.82 13.78
N ASP A 75 0.10 11.16 13.48
CA ASP A 75 -0.27 12.39 12.79
C ASP A 75 0.15 13.65 13.59
N LYS A 76 -0.13 13.67 14.89
CA LYS A 76 0.30 14.76 15.77
C LYS A 76 1.82 14.94 15.80
N VAL A 77 2.56 13.84 15.90
CA VAL A 77 4.03 13.89 15.93
C VAL A 77 4.56 14.29 14.57
N TYR A 78 4.01 13.72 13.52
CA TYR A 78 4.38 14.04 12.15
C TYR A 78 4.22 15.52 11.86
N LYS A 79 3.01 16.08 12.03
CA LYS A 79 2.70 17.50 11.78
C LYS A 79 3.46 18.48 12.67
N LYS A 80 3.88 18.04 13.86
CA LYS A 80 4.77 18.84 14.72
C LYS A 80 6.15 19.10 14.13
N TYR A 81 6.71 18.11 13.39
CA TYR A 81 8.06 18.18 12.85
C TYR A 81 8.10 18.50 11.35
N ASP A 82 7.02 18.26 10.65
CA ASP A 82 6.87 18.58 9.24
C ASP A 82 5.39 18.89 8.91
N PRO A 83 4.99 20.16 9.02
CA PRO A 83 3.62 20.57 8.72
C PRO A 83 3.35 20.72 7.21
N HIS A 84 4.35 20.61 6.34
CA HIS A 84 4.27 20.95 4.93
C HIS A 84 4.05 19.76 4.01
N HIS A 85 4.55 18.58 4.38
CA HIS A 85 4.44 17.38 3.56
C HIS A 85 3.26 16.52 3.95
N LEU A 86 2.78 15.71 3.00
CA LEU A 86 1.58 14.90 3.18
C LEU A 86 1.87 13.61 3.95
N ASN A 87 0.92 13.20 4.78
CA ASN A 87 0.84 11.86 5.34
C ASN A 87 0.22 10.94 4.27
N LEU A 88 1.06 10.14 3.59
CA LEU A 88 0.66 9.26 2.49
C LEU A 88 0.07 7.91 2.95
N GLY A 89 -0.12 7.71 4.25
CA GLY A 89 -0.73 6.51 4.79
C GLY A 89 0.22 5.32 4.91
N MET A 90 -0.34 4.10 4.91
CA MET A 90 0.37 2.87 5.29
C MET A 90 0.51 1.84 4.17
N ARG A 91 0.17 2.10 2.93
CA ARG A 91 0.24 1.14 1.82
C ARG A 91 -0.34 -0.24 2.20
N PHE A 92 -1.63 -0.30 2.44
CA PHE A 92 -2.30 -1.54 2.84
C PHE A 92 -2.29 -2.57 1.72
N ALA A 93 -1.99 -3.82 2.04
CA ALA A 93 -2.18 -4.91 1.09
C ALA A 93 -3.68 -5.18 0.84
N ASN A 94 -4.03 -5.54 -0.39
CA ASN A 94 -5.37 -6.00 -0.78
C ASN A 94 -6.52 -5.11 -0.26
N PRO A 95 -6.73 -3.92 -0.83
CA PRO A 95 -7.70 -2.93 -0.33
C PRO A 95 -9.15 -3.46 -0.30
N ASP A 96 -9.48 -4.48 -1.10
CA ASP A 96 -10.81 -5.13 -1.07
C ASP A 96 -11.15 -5.78 0.26
N THR A 97 -10.15 -6.21 1.01
CA THR A 97 -10.33 -6.89 2.29
C THR A 97 -10.41 -5.94 3.48
N ILE A 98 -10.15 -4.65 3.29
CA ILE A 98 -10.19 -3.64 4.35
C ILE A 98 -11.65 -3.28 4.65
N THR A 99 -12.03 -3.32 5.92
CA THR A 99 -13.41 -2.97 6.33
C THR A 99 -13.68 -1.48 6.18
N GLU A 100 -14.94 -1.09 5.96
CA GLU A 100 -15.35 0.32 5.87
C GLU A 100 -15.00 1.10 7.15
N THR A 101 -15.10 0.46 8.30
CA THR A 101 -14.69 1.05 9.58
C THR A 101 -13.22 1.41 9.57
N LEU A 102 -12.36 0.50 9.11
CA LEU A 102 -10.93 0.75 9.06
C LEU A 102 -10.57 1.80 8.00
N LEU A 103 -11.21 1.77 6.83
CA LEU A 103 -11.09 2.83 5.82
C LEU A 103 -11.48 4.20 6.38
N SER A 104 -12.58 4.27 7.13
CA SER A 104 -13.03 5.51 7.77
C SER A 104 -12.04 6.03 8.82
N ILE A 105 -11.40 5.13 9.58
CA ILE A 105 -10.31 5.50 10.50
C ILE A 105 -9.13 6.08 9.71
N CYS A 106 -8.71 5.45 8.62
CA CYS A 106 -7.65 5.96 7.76
C CYS A 106 -7.97 7.36 7.22
N GLY A 107 -9.21 7.59 6.78
CA GLY A 107 -9.69 8.87 6.28
C GLY A 107 -9.61 10.03 7.28
N LYS A 108 -9.61 9.76 8.60
CA LYS A 108 -9.43 10.80 9.64
C LYS A 108 -7.98 11.29 9.74
N HIS A 109 -7.01 10.42 9.48
CA HIS A 109 -5.61 10.66 9.83
C HIS A 109 -4.67 10.82 8.64
N PHE A 110 -5.02 10.30 7.48
CA PHE A 110 -4.18 10.37 6.28
C PHE A 110 -4.59 11.53 5.37
N ASP A 111 -3.63 12.15 4.71
CA ASP A 111 -3.89 13.11 3.64
C ASP A 111 -4.14 12.38 2.30
N VAL A 112 -3.53 11.21 2.12
CA VAL A 112 -3.67 10.33 0.96
C VAL A 112 -3.88 8.90 1.46
N PHE A 113 -4.85 8.18 0.89
CA PHE A 113 -5.02 6.76 1.14
C PHE A 113 -4.13 5.95 0.19
N SER A 114 -3.24 5.15 0.73
CA SER A 114 -2.33 4.33 -0.07
C SER A 114 -2.51 2.84 0.18
N PHE A 115 -2.35 2.06 -0.88
CA PHE A 115 -2.44 0.60 -0.84
C PHE A 115 -1.51 -0.04 -1.85
N ASN A 116 -1.19 -1.33 -1.67
CA ASN A 116 -0.46 -2.16 -2.62
C ASN A 116 -1.46 -3.09 -3.30
N ALA A 117 -1.41 -3.20 -4.62
CA ALA A 117 -2.41 -3.95 -5.38
C ALA A 117 -1.78 -4.74 -6.53
N TYR A 118 -1.42 -5.98 -6.24
CA TYR A 118 -0.87 -6.93 -7.22
C TYR A 118 -2.02 -7.67 -7.93
N MET A 119 -2.59 -7.02 -8.92
CA MET A 119 -3.74 -7.48 -9.71
C MET A 119 -3.63 -6.99 -11.15
N LEU A 120 -4.53 -7.37 -12.03
CA LEU A 120 -4.52 -6.93 -13.42
C LEU A 120 -4.74 -5.42 -13.55
N ALA A 121 -5.68 -4.88 -12.78
CA ALA A 121 -5.86 -3.44 -12.53
C ALA A 121 -6.78 -3.24 -11.32
N PRO A 122 -6.65 -2.15 -10.55
CA PRO A 122 -7.65 -1.76 -9.57
C PRO A 122 -8.99 -1.52 -10.27
N ASP A 123 -10.05 -2.19 -9.82
CA ASP A 123 -11.36 -1.96 -10.40
C ASP A 123 -12.04 -0.70 -9.84
N LYS A 124 -13.02 -0.19 -10.60
CA LYS A 124 -13.71 1.04 -10.25
C LYS A 124 -14.47 0.93 -8.93
N ASP A 125 -15.14 -0.18 -8.68
CA ASP A 125 -15.96 -0.37 -7.47
C ASP A 125 -15.08 -0.38 -6.20
N MET A 126 -13.89 -1.00 -6.29
CA MET A 126 -12.89 -0.96 -5.23
C MET A 126 -12.43 0.48 -4.94
N LEU A 127 -12.11 1.25 -5.99
CA LEU A 127 -11.67 2.64 -5.85
C LEU A 127 -12.80 3.53 -5.34
N ASP A 128 -14.02 3.40 -5.87
CA ASP A 128 -15.21 4.12 -5.43
C ASP A 128 -15.47 3.87 -3.93
N ARG A 129 -15.41 2.61 -3.48
CA ARG A 129 -15.59 2.23 -2.07
C ARG A 129 -14.52 2.84 -1.17
N ALA A 130 -13.27 2.74 -1.57
CA ALA A 130 -12.15 3.31 -0.81
C ALA A 130 -12.28 4.83 -0.70
N TYR A 131 -12.63 5.51 -1.80
CA TYR A 131 -12.85 6.95 -1.81
C TYR A 131 -14.08 7.36 -0.97
N ALA A 132 -15.20 6.66 -1.09
CA ALA A 132 -16.40 6.94 -0.32
C ALA A 132 -16.17 6.85 1.20
N CYS A 133 -15.37 5.87 1.65
CA CYS A 133 -15.07 5.67 3.07
C CYS A 133 -13.99 6.61 3.60
N THR A 134 -12.96 6.91 2.80
CA THR A 134 -11.83 7.72 3.25
C THR A 134 -11.99 9.20 2.96
N GLY A 135 -12.67 9.57 1.86
CA GLY A 135 -12.72 10.94 1.34
C GLY A 135 -11.36 11.47 0.87
N LYS A 136 -10.40 10.58 0.58
CA LYS A 136 -9.00 10.97 0.29
C LYS A 136 -8.58 10.57 -1.11
N PRO A 137 -7.71 11.35 -1.77
CA PRO A 137 -7.04 10.91 -2.99
C PRO A 137 -6.26 9.63 -2.71
N MET A 138 -6.06 8.82 -3.76
CA MET A 138 -5.50 7.48 -3.63
C MET A 138 -4.20 7.29 -4.40
N ILE A 139 -3.29 6.51 -3.82
CA ILE A 139 -2.04 6.08 -4.46
C ILE A 139 -1.89 4.56 -4.32
N VAL A 140 -1.54 3.89 -5.41
CA VAL A 140 -0.97 2.53 -5.34
C VAL A 140 0.51 2.65 -5.02
N GLY A 141 0.92 2.12 -3.87
CA GLY A 141 2.31 2.14 -3.43
C GLY A 141 3.18 1.09 -4.07
N GLU A 142 2.59 -0.06 -4.43
CA GLU A 142 3.28 -1.17 -5.09
C GLU A 142 2.33 -1.93 -6.01
N TYR A 143 2.82 -2.24 -7.21
CA TYR A 143 2.29 -3.22 -8.14
C TYR A 143 3.39 -3.64 -9.11
N HIS A 144 3.29 -4.81 -9.70
CA HIS A 144 4.18 -5.23 -10.78
C HIS A 144 3.57 -6.32 -11.66
N PHE A 145 4.23 -6.54 -12.76
CA PHE A 145 4.06 -7.67 -13.66
C PHE A 145 5.43 -8.28 -13.94
N GLY A 146 5.51 -9.58 -14.07
CA GLY A 146 6.76 -10.25 -14.35
C GLY A 146 6.61 -11.42 -15.31
N THR A 147 7.73 -11.87 -15.88
CA THR A 147 7.79 -13.01 -16.78
C THR A 147 8.72 -14.10 -16.25
N VAL A 148 8.78 -15.24 -16.93
CA VAL A 148 9.69 -16.35 -16.61
C VAL A 148 10.76 -16.56 -17.69
N ASP A 149 10.82 -15.71 -18.71
CA ASP A 149 11.66 -15.88 -19.88
C ASP A 149 13.14 -15.51 -19.66
N ARG A 150 13.48 -14.99 -18.47
CA ARG A 150 14.86 -14.63 -18.07
C ARG A 150 15.48 -15.60 -17.06
N GLY A 151 14.81 -16.70 -16.74
CA GLY A 151 15.31 -17.69 -15.77
C GLY A 151 15.11 -17.28 -14.30
N LEU A 152 14.37 -16.22 -14.05
CA LEU A 152 13.87 -15.82 -12.73
C LEU A 152 12.45 -16.36 -12.54
N ALA A 153 11.95 -16.34 -11.30
CA ALA A 153 10.57 -16.72 -11.02
C ALA A 153 9.57 -15.69 -11.58
N GLN A 154 8.36 -16.16 -11.83
CA GLN A 154 7.23 -15.27 -12.11
C GLN A 154 7.02 -14.32 -10.94
N ALA A 155 6.66 -13.09 -11.22
CA ALA A 155 6.24 -12.13 -10.20
C ALA A 155 4.91 -12.54 -9.55
N LEU A 156 4.39 -11.71 -8.63
CA LEU A 156 3.08 -11.92 -8.02
C LEU A 156 1.95 -11.89 -9.06
N TRP A 157 2.18 -11.22 -10.20
CA TRP A 157 1.31 -11.30 -11.37
C TRP A 157 2.16 -11.67 -12.60
N GLN A 158 2.01 -12.91 -13.06
CA GLN A 158 2.75 -13.45 -14.20
C GLN A 158 2.14 -13.01 -15.52
N THR A 159 3.01 -12.72 -16.49
CA THR A 159 2.69 -12.52 -17.90
C THR A 159 3.48 -13.48 -18.78
N ASP A 160 3.06 -13.64 -20.04
CA ASP A 160 3.67 -14.64 -20.94
C ASP A 160 4.96 -14.12 -21.63
N SER A 161 5.11 -12.80 -21.72
CA SER A 161 6.26 -12.17 -22.39
C SER A 161 6.52 -10.76 -21.89
N GLU A 162 7.69 -10.20 -22.21
CA GLU A 162 8.03 -8.80 -21.96
C GLU A 162 7.03 -7.81 -22.63
N LYS A 163 6.47 -8.20 -23.77
CA LYS A 163 5.44 -7.39 -24.42
C LYS A 163 4.15 -7.39 -23.61
N ASP A 164 3.68 -8.57 -23.19
CA ASP A 164 2.45 -8.67 -22.39
C ASP A 164 2.60 -7.97 -21.02
N ARG A 165 3.80 -8.03 -20.46
CA ARG A 165 4.16 -7.28 -19.27
C ARG A 165 4.00 -5.77 -19.46
N ALA A 166 4.47 -5.25 -20.59
CA ALA A 166 4.33 -3.85 -20.97
C ALA A 166 2.85 -3.47 -21.24
N ASP A 167 2.10 -4.33 -21.90
CA ASP A 167 0.66 -4.14 -22.13
C ASP A 167 -0.13 -4.15 -20.83
N CYS A 168 0.21 -5.06 -19.87
CA CYS A 168 -0.37 -5.08 -18.54
C CYS A 168 -0.05 -3.82 -17.73
N TYR A 169 1.19 -3.30 -17.82
CA TYR A 169 1.54 -2.03 -17.18
C TYR A 169 0.64 -0.89 -17.66
N ARG A 170 0.47 -0.77 -18.98
CA ARG A 170 -0.41 0.26 -19.55
C ARG A 170 -1.85 0.09 -19.08
N TYR A 171 -2.37 -1.13 -19.22
CA TYR A 171 -3.74 -1.45 -18.82
C TYR A 171 -3.99 -1.09 -17.35
N TYR A 172 -3.09 -1.51 -16.45
CA TYR A 172 -3.18 -1.20 -15.02
C TYR A 172 -3.20 0.30 -14.76
N THR A 173 -2.19 0.99 -15.28
CA THR A 173 -1.95 2.39 -14.96
C THR A 173 -3.06 3.27 -15.56
N GLU A 174 -3.39 3.09 -16.83
CA GLU A 174 -4.42 3.87 -17.51
C GLU A 174 -5.82 3.65 -16.89
N ASN A 175 -6.18 2.41 -16.51
CA ASN A 175 -7.45 2.14 -15.81
C ASN A 175 -7.49 2.74 -14.41
N ALA A 176 -6.40 2.68 -13.64
CA ALA A 176 -6.34 3.28 -12.32
C ALA A 176 -6.50 4.81 -12.38
N TYR A 177 -5.79 5.46 -13.30
CA TYR A 177 -5.84 6.92 -13.47
C TYR A 177 -7.15 7.41 -14.12
N ALA A 178 -7.98 6.54 -14.71
CA ALA A 178 -9.33 6.89 -15.12
C ALA A 178 -10.26 7.20 -13.95
N HIS A 179 -9.86 6.89 -12.71
CA HIS A 179 -10.62 7.25 -11.51
C HIS A 179 -10.18 8.65 -11.01
N PRO A 180 -11.10 9.63 -10.84
CA PRO A 180 -10.74 11.03 -10.54
C PRO A 180 -10.05 11.25 -9.19
N ALA A 181 -10.18 10.33 -8.24
CA ALA A 181 -9.46 10.40 -6.97
C ALA A 181 -8.11 9.65 -6.97
N PHE A 182 -7.73 9.01 -8.07
CA PHE A 182 -6.45 8.30 -8.16
C PHE A 182 -5.35 9.23 -8.66
N ILE A 183 -4.30 9.44 -7.86
CA ILE A 183 -3.31 10.48 -8.12
C ILE A 183 -1.86 9.96 -8.27
N GLY A 184 -1.63 8.67 -8.08
CA GLY A 184 -0.26 8.15 -8.16
C GLY A 184 -0.15 6.63 -8.12
N SER A 185 0.93 6.13 -8.73
CA SER A 185 1.30 4.71 -8.66
C SER A 185 2.80 4.52 -8.58
N GLY A 186 3.25 3.59 -7.73
CA GLY A 186 4.63 3.18 -7.59
C GLY A 186 4.84 1.76 -8.14
N TYR A 187 5.61 1.63 -9.22
CA TYR A 187 5.92 0.33 -9.77
C TYR A 187 7.00 -0.37 -8.92
N PHE A 188 6.75 -1.59 -8.53
CA PHE A 188 7.68 -2.44 -7.76
C PHE A 188 8.31 -3.48 -8.69
N GLN A 189 9.57 -3.30 -9.14
CA GLN A 189 10.53 -2.33 -8.65
C GLN A 189 11.45 -1.84 -9.79
N TRP A 190 12.52 -1.11 -9.46
CA TRP A 190 13.45 -0.55 -10.44
C TRP A 190 14.19 -1.63 -11.22
N SER A 191 14.92 -2.53 -10.52
CA SER A 191 15.67 -3.63 -11.14
C SER A 191 15.02 -4.98 -10.86
N ASP A 192 15.29 -5.97 -11.70
CA ASP A 192 15.00 -7.36 -11.36
C ASP A 192 15.62 -7.73 -10.02
N GLN A 193 15.02 -8.69 -9.36
CA GLN A 193 15.57 -9.23 -8.11
C GLN A 193 16.77 -10.15 -8.41
N ASP A 194 17.63 -10.31 -7.43
CA ASP A 194 18.82 -11.16 -7.56
C ASP A 194 18.44 -12.61 -7.86
N ILE A 195 19.18 -13.25 -8.76
CA ILE A 195 18.95 -14.65 -9.14
C ILE A 195 19.06 -15.61 -7.94
N THR A 196 19.85 -15.23 -6.93
CA THR A 196 19.99 -15.98 -5.67
C THR A 196 18.84 -15.76 -4.69
N GLY A 197 17.91 -14.87 -5.02
CA GLY A 197 16.79 -14.50 -4.18
C GLY A 197 17.10 -13.44 -3.13
N ARG A 198 16.06 -12.72 -2.72
CA ARG A 198 16.08 -11.82 -1.56
C ARG A 198 16.05 -12.64 -0.26
N PHE A 199 16.13 -11.95 0.88
CA PHE A 199 16.04 -12.56 2.21
C PHE A 199 14.73 -13.35 2.48
N ASP A 200 13.66 -13.01 1.75
CA ASP A 200 12.34 -13.66 1.78
C ASP A 200 12.17 -14.75 0.70
N GLY A 201 13.19 -14.97 -0.13
CA GLY A 201 13.23 -15.98 -1.17
C GLY A 201 12.73 -15.53 -2.54
N GLU A 202 12.25 -14.29 -2.68
CA GLU A 202 11.82 -13.77 -3.98
C GLU A 202 13.01 -13.57 -4.93
N ASN A 203 12.82 -13.95 -6.20
CA ASN A 203 13.79 -13.73 -7.28
C ASN A 203 13.06 -13.41 -8.60
N TYR A 204 12.24 -12.38 -8.60
CA TYR A 204 11.31 -12.06 -9.69
C TYR A 204 11.95 -11.27 -10.83
N ASN A 205 11.54 -11.60 -12.07
CA ASN A 205 11.76 -10.75 -13.25
C ASN A 205 10.64 -9.68 -13.31
N CYS A 206 10.73 -8.68 -12.48
CA CYS A 206 9.72 -7.61 -12.39
C CYS A 206 10.30 -6.21 -12.54
N GLY A 207 11.62 -6.06 -12.75
CA GLY A 207 12.28 -4.78 -12.86
C GLY A 207 11.91 -3.97 -14.11
N LEU A 208 12.12 -2.68 -14.08
CA LEU A 208 12.14 -1.83 -15.27
C LEU A 208 13.45 -1.99 -16.05
N VAL A 209 14.47 -2.44 -15.34
CA VAL A 209 15.79 -2.81 -15.87
C VAL A 209 16.18 -4.20 -15.37
N ASP A 210 17.06 -4.88 -16.07
CA ASP A 210 17.64 -6.12 -15.60
C ASP A 210 18.70 -5.90 -14.48
N VAL A 211 19.24 -6.97 -13.93
CA VAL A 211 20.27 -6.91 -12.86
C VAL A 211 21.59 -6.23 -13.30
N THR A 212 21.73 -5.88 -14.57
CA THR A 212 22.90 -5.15 -15.13
C THR A 212 22.55 -3.72 -15.55
N ASP A 213 21.40 -3.20 -15.06
CA ASP A 213 20.86 -1.88 -15.37
C ASP A 213 20.50 -1.66 -16.85
N ARG A 214 20.23 -2.73 -17.61
CA ARG A 214 19.75 -2.62 -18.99
C ARG A 214 18.23 -2.50 -19.02
N PRO A 215 17.69 -1.42 -19.62
CA PRO A 215 16.26 -1.22 -19.70
C PRO A 215 15.54 -2.29 -20.52
N TYR A 216 14.38 -2.73 -20.05
CA TYR A 216 13.45 -3.50 -20.85
C TYR A 216 12.71 -2.57 -21.81
N LYS A 217 13.09 -2.62 -23.09
CA LYS A 217 12.59 -1.65 -24.07
C LYS A 217 11.08 -1.61 -24.16
N ALA A 218 10.40 -2.76 -24.12
CA ALA A 218 8.94 -2.82 -24.17
C ALA A 218 8.31 -2.07 -22.99
N MET A 219 8.85 -2.24 -21.77
CA MET A 219 8.40 -1.51 -20.59
C MET A 219 8.63 0.00 -20.71
N VAL A 220 9.80 0.41 -21.15
CA VAL A 220 10.12 1.85 -21.35
C VAL A 220 9.18 2.49 -22.36
N ASP A 221 8.97 1.83 -23.52
CA ASP A 221 8.06 2.33 -24.56
C ASP A 221 6.62 2.45 -24.01
N ALA A 222 6.16 1.46 -23.23
CA ALA A 222 4.85 1.48 -22.61
C ALA A 222 4.71 2.63 -21.59
N MET A 223 5.73 2.84 -20.75
CA MET A 223 5.74 3.93 -19.77
C MET A 223 5.70 5.30 -20.43
N ILE A 224 6.43 5.48 -21.53
CA ILE A 224 6.40 6.73 -22.34
C ILE A 224 5.00 6.93 -22.91
N ALA A 225 4.42 5.91 -23.54
CA ALA A 225 3.10 6.00 -24.15
C ALA A 225 2.00 6.30 -23.10
N THR A 226 2.06 5.68 -21.92
CA THR A 226 1.15 6.00 -20.81
C THR A 226 1.36 7.43 -20.33
N ALA A 227 2.59 7.88 -20.14
CA ALA A 227 2.88 9.23 -19.66
C ALA A 227 2.37 10.32 -20.64
N GLU A 228 2.41 10.07 -21.95
CA GLU A 228 1.91 10.98 -22.98
C GLU A 228 0.39 11.15 -22.95
N CYS A 229 -0.38 10.11 -22.55
CA CYS A 229 -1.84 10.17 -22.53
C CYS A 229 -2.44 10.29 -21.11
N LEU A 230 -1.63 10.30 -20.07
CA LEU A 230 -2.09 10.18 -18.70
C LEU A 230 -3.11 11.26 -18.27
N TYR A 231 -2.85 12.51 -18.67
CA TYR A 231 -3.77 13.61 -18.36
C TYR A 231 -5.05 13.60 -19.21
N ASP A 232 -5.03 12.93 -20.36
CA ASP A 232 -6.24 12.74 -21.18
C ASP A 232 -7.13 11.62 -20.62
N VAL A 233 -6.51 10.66 -19.91
CA VAL A 233 -7.21 9.54 -19.26
C VAL A 233 -7.77 9.97 -17.90
N HIS A 234 -7.07 10.83 -17.19
CA HIS A 234 -7.48 11.32 -15.87
C HIS A 234 -8.55 12.42 -16.02
N CYS A 235 -9.80 12.05 -15.79
CA CYS A 235 -10.96 12.95 -15.94
C CYS A 235 -11.50 13.43 -14.62
#